data_6210b42fdb7e518c2c8fd2e1e0eb2b6b
#
_entry.id   6210b42fdb7e518c2c8fd2e1e0eb2b6b
#
_cell.length_a   1.000
_cell.length_b   1.000
_cell.length_c   1.000
_cell.angle_alpha   90.00
_cell.angle_beta   90.00
_cell.angle_gamma   90.00
#
_symmetry.space_group_name_H-M   'P 1'
#
loop_
_entity.id
_entity.type
_entity.pdbx_description
1 polymer ?
#
loop_
_entity_poly.entity_id
_entity_poly.type
_entity_poly.pdbx_seq_one_letter_code
_entity_poly.pdbx_strand_id
1 'polypeptide(L)'
;MPLILKFIKELAEYEKMLDEVEATEEILKDSLFNRKAAEVVIGEYENEPVSFTLYFHNFSTFLGKPGLYLEDLYVKPEMRGKGIGKIMLSFLANLAVERNCGRFEWSCLDWNEPSIKFYKHVGAIPMDEWTVYRLCDNPLINLAKEFNSSLKQL
;
A
#
# COMPACT_ATOMS: atom_id res chain seq x y z
N MET A 1 4.59 8.11 14.90
CA MET A 1 4.62 8.82 13.61
C MET A 1 6.03 8.95 13.02
N PRO A 2 7.06 9.40 13.75
CA PRO A 2 8.42 9.52 13.17
C PRO A 2 8.93 8.24 12.52
N LEU A 3 8.69 7.11 13.17
CA LEU A 3 9.12 5.80 12.65
C LEU A 3 8.42 5.45 11.32
N ILE A 4 7.13 5.68 11.22
CA ILE A 4 6.37 5.40 9.99
C ILE A 4 6.90 6.27 8.85
N LEU A 5 7.07 7.56 9.07
CA LEU A 5 7.61 8.47 8.06
C LEU A 5 9.03 8.08 7.65
N LYS A 6 9.85 7.66 8.62
CA LYS A 6 11.20 7.16 8.34
C LYS A 6 11.17 5.97 7.39
N PHE A 7 10.33 4.97 7.70
CA PHE A 7 10.22 3.78 6.84
C PHE A 7 9.66 4.11 5.44
N ILE A 8 8.71 5.03 5.35
CA ILE A 8 8.19 5.49 4.05
C ILE A 8 9.32 6.09 3.22
N LYS A 9 10.16 6.94 3.82
CA LYS A 9 11.30 7.56 3.13
C LYS A 9 12.35 6.53 2.72
N GLU A 10 12.65 5.56 3.59
CA GLU A 10 13.60 4.48 3.27
C GLU A 10 13.10 3.62 2.11
N LEU A 11 11.80 3.30 2.07
CA LEU A 11 11.19 2.58 0.96
C LEU A 11 11.23 3.41 -0.33
N ALA A 12 10.89 4.68 -0.27
CA ALA A 12 10.93 5.58 -1.42
C ALA A 12 12.36 5.71 -1.99
N GLU A 13 13.37 5.74 -1.15
CA GLU A 13 14.76 5.71 -1.56
C GLU A 13 15.11 4.41 -2.29
N TYR A 14 14.69 3.27 -1.77
CA TYR A 14 14.85 1.97 -2.42
C TYR A 14 14.18 1.95 -3.80
N GLU A 15 12.98 2.53 -3.92
CA GLU A 15 12.23 2.63 -5.17
C GLU A 15 12.72 3.76 -6.09
N LYS A 16 13.74 4.52 -5.67
CA LYS A 16 14.31 5.65 -6.43
C LYS A 16 13.31 6.81 -6.64
N MET A 17 12.44 7.03 -5.66
CA MET A 17 11.35 8.01 -5.69
C MET A 17 11.33 8.90 -4.43
N LEU A 18 12.46 9.07 -3.74
CA LEU A 18 12.50 9.84 -2.49
C LEU A 18 11.98 11.27 -2.66
N ASP A 19 12.25 11.90 -3.80
CA ASP A 19 11.82 13.26 -4.09
C ASP A 19 10.29 13.40 -4.25
N GLU A 20 9.58 12.29 -4.40
CA GLU A 20 8.12 12.28 -4.51
C GLU A 20 7.41 12.21 -3.15
N VAL A 21 8.15 12.07 -2.05
CA VAL A 21 7.56 11.97 -0.71
C VAL A 21 7.16 13.34 -0.21
N GLU A 22 5.86 13.60 -0.17
CA GLU A 22 5.26 14.83 0.37
C GLU A 22 4.68 14.62 1.78
N ALA A 23 4.63 13.38 2.26
CA ALA A 23 4.08 13.04 3.56
C ALA A 23 4.86 13.69 4.70
N THR A 24 4.12 14.20 5.69
CA THR A 24 4.65 14.71 6.95
C THR A 24 4.06 13.92 8.10
N GLU A 25 4.67 14.01 9.28
CA GLU A 25 4.12 13.35 10.47
C GLU A 25 2.69 13.82 10.78
N GLU A 26 2.39 15.10 10.55
CA GLU A 26 1.09 15.68 10.78
C GLU A 26 0.04 15.14 9.82
N ILE A 27 0.36 15.09 8.52
CA ILE A 27 -0.51 14.51 7.48
C ILE A 27 -0.77 13.02 7.77
N LEU A 28 0.27 12.26 8.13
CA LEU A 28 0.13 10.84 8.45
C LEU A 28 -0.71 10.63 9.70
N LYS A 29 -0.54 11.45 10.72
CA LYS A 29 -1.32 11.36 11.95
C LYS A 29 -2.81 11.57 11.66
N ASP A 30 -3.15 12.57 10.87
CA ASP A 30 -4.53 12.82 10.49
C ASP A 30 -5.11 11.65 9.70
N SER A 31 -4.41 11.21 8.66
CA SER A 31 -4.89 10.15 7.77
C SER A 31 -5.05 8.80 8.47
N LEU A 32 -4.09 8.42 9.32
CA LEU A 32 -4.08 7.09 9.94
C LEU A 32 -4.91 7.01 11.22
N PHE A 33 -4.90 8.05 12.05
CA PHE A 33 -5.53 7.98 13.37
C PHE A 33 -6.87 8.72 13.45
N ASN A 34 -7.00 9.88 12.79
CA ASN A 34 -8.25 10.63 12.80
C ASN A 34 -9.23 10.09 11.75
N ARG A 35 -8.78 10.00 10.52
CA ARG A 35 -9.61 9.55 9.39
C ARG A 35 -9.64 8.03 9.24
N LYS A 36 -8.69 7.32 9.82
CA LYS A 36 -8.56 5.85 9.74
C LYS A 36 -8.59 5.35 8.28
N ALA A 37 -7.90 6.07 7.40
CA ALA A 37 -7.87 5.76 5.98
C ALA A 37 -7.03 4.52 5.65
N ALA A 38 -6.08 4.17 6.52
CA ALA A 38 -5.22 3.00 6.39
C ALA A 38 -4.78 2.51 7.76
N GLU A 39 -4.23 1.30 7.80
CA GLU A 39 -3.69 0.67 8.99
C GLU A 39 -2.20 0.37 8.78
N VAL A 40 -1.44 0.36 9.87
CA VAL A 40 0.00 0.09 9.85
C VAL A 40 0.33 -1.00 10.85
N VAL A 41 1.19 -1.93 10.46
CA VAL A 41 1.80 -2.92 11.35
C VAL A 41 3.31 -2.76 11.30
N ILE A 42 3.93 -2.72 12.47
CA ILE A 42 5.38 -2.67 12.62
C ILE A 42 5.87 -4.07 12.97
N GLY A 43 6.85 -4.56 12.22
CA GLY A 43 7.56 -5.79 12.55
C GLY A 43 8.79 -5.48 13.39
N GLU A 44 8.94 -6.20 14.51
CA GLU A 44 10.07 -6.06 15.41
C GLU A 44 10.88 -7.34 15.45
N TYR A 45 12.20 -7.19 15.56
CA TYR A 45 13.14 -8.29 15.79
C TYR A 45 14.05 -7.90 16.94
N GLU A 46 14.10 -8.73 17.98
CA GLU A 46 14.85 -8.45 19.22
C GLU A 46 14.50 -7.07 19.82
N ASN A 47 13.22 -6.74 19.84
CA ASN A 47 12.65 -5.48 20.33
C ASN A 47 13.03 -4.23 19.53
N GLU A 48 13.60 -4.41 18.33
CA GLU A 48 13.91 -3.29 17.43
C GLU A 48 12.97 -3.30 16.22
N PRO A 49 12.38 -2.15 15.84
CA PRO A 49 11.56 -2.08 14.64
C PRO A 49 12.42 -2.26 13.39
N VAL A 50 12.09 -3.27 12.59
CA VAL A 50 12.89 -3.64 11.42
C VAL A 50 12.09 -3.68 10.13
N SER A 51 10.78 -3.62 10.21
CA SER A 51 9.90 -3.65 9.04
C SER A 51 8.59 -2.93 9.33
N PHE A 52 7.90 -2.53 8.26
CA PHE A 52 6.55 -2.02 8.38
C PHE A 52 5.72 -2.40 7.16
N THR A 53 4.42 -2.44 7.34
CA THR A 53 3.46 -2.54 6.26
C THR A 53 2.31 -1.57 6.49
N LEU A 54 1.82 -0.98 5.41
CA LEU A 54 0.66 -0.09 5.40
C LEU A 54 -0.36 -0.66 4.41
N TYR A 55 -1.60 -0.79 4.85
CA TYR A 55 -2.66 -1.43 4.08
C TYR A 55 -4.02 -0.79 4.34
N PHE A 56 -4.95 -1.04 3.45
CA PHE A 56 -6.33 -0.57 3.57
C PHE A 56 -7.28 -1.56 2.87
N HIS A 57 -8.57 -1.32 2.96
CA HIS A 57 -9.54 -2.17 2.29
C HIS A 57 -10.02 -1.51 0.99
N ASN A 58 -9.94 -2.27 -0.11
CA ASN A 58 -10.67 -1.99 -1.33
C ASN A 58 -11.92 -2.89 -1.36
N PHE A 59 -12.61 -2.98 -2.48
CA PHE A 59 -13.85 -3.76 -2.55
C PHE A 59 -14.00 -4.42 -3.91
N SER A 60 -14.46 -5.67 -3.91
CA SER A 60 -14.85 -6.38 -5.13
C SER A 60 -16.38 -6.46 -5.22
N THR A 61 -16.95 -5.74 -6.17
CA THR A 61 -18.41 -5.79 -6.39
C THR A 61 -18.86 -7.16 -6.86
N PHE A 62 -18.05 -7.85 -7.66
CA PHE A 62 -18.38 -9.18 -8.19
C PHE A 62 -18.41 -10.23 -7.08
N LEU A 63 -17.49 -10.13 -6.11
CA LEU A 63 -17.48 -11.03 -4.95
C LEU A 63 -18.43 -10.56 -3.83
N GLY A 64 -18.84 -9.28 -3.85
CA GLY A 64 -19.61 -8.67 -2.79
C GLY A 64 -18.87 -8.57 -1.46
N LYS A 65 -17.53 -8.51 -1.51
CA LYS A 65 -16.66 -8.55 -0.34
C LYS A 65 -15.59 -7.48 -0.39
N PRO A 66 -15.12 -7.00 0.77
CA PRO A 66 -13.91 -6.19 0.80
C PRO A 66 -12.70 -7.00 0.34
N GLY A 67 -11.72 -6.31 -0.18
CA GLY A 67 -10.38 -6.83 -0.39
C GLY A 67 -9.42 -6.20 0.60
N LEU A 68 -8.30 -6.83 0.86
CA LEU A 68 -7.18 -6.22 1.56
C LEU A 68 -6.19 -5.74 0.52
N TYR A 69 -5.83 -4.45 0.56
CA TYR A 69 -4.85 -3.87 -0.35
C TYR A 69 -3.62 -3.43 0.41
N LEU A 70 -2.49 -4.03 0.07
CA LEU A 70 -1.19 -3.69 0.62
C LEU A 70 -0.59 -2.54 -0.19
N GLU A 71 -0.45 -1.37 0.43
CA GLU A 71 0.21 -0.22 -0.19
C GLU A 71 1.73 -0.35 -0.12
N ASP A 72 2.25 -0.56 1.09
CA ASP A 72 3.69 -0.61 1.33
C ASP A 72 4.09 -1.79 2.21
N LEU A 73 5.16 -2.47 1.82
CA LEU A 73 5.88 -3.45 2.63
C LEU A 73 7.37 -3.16 2.54
N TYR A 74 7.98 -2.87 3.68
CA TYR A 74 9.39 -2.55 3.76
C TYR A 74 10.08 -3.35 4.88
N VAL A 75 11.26 -3.87 4.57
CA VAL A 75 12.15 -4.54 5.52
C VAL A 75 13.52 -3.86 5.42
N LYS A 76 14.09 -3.49 6.56
CA LYS A 76 15.44 -2.88 6.59
C LYS A 76 16.44 -3.75 5.84
N PRO A 77 17.39 -3.15 5.06
CA PRO A 77 18.33 -3.92 4.24
C PRO A 77 19.12 -4.97 5.01
N GLU A 78 19.58 -4.64 6.22
CA GLU A 78 20.36 -5.54 7.09
C GLU A 78 19.54 -6.74 7.58
N MET A 79 18.22 -6.67 7.50
CA MET A 79 17.30 -7.72 7.95
C MET A 79 16.71 -8.53 6.80
N ARG A 80 17.11 -8.25 5.56
CA ARG A 80 16.65 -9.00 4.39
C ARG A 80 17.30 -10.39 4.34
N GLY A 81 16.63 -11.34 3.67
CA GLY A 81 17.09 -12.72 3.61
C GLY A 81 16.78 -13.56 4.83
N LYS A 82 16.11 -13.01 5.84
CA LYS A 82 15.70 -13.71 7.07
C LYS A 82 14.23 -14.14 7.09
N GLY A 83 13.51 -13.94 5.99
CA GLY A 83 12.10 -14.31 5.88
C GLY A 83 11.11 -13.32 6.49
N ILE A 84 11.54 -12.14 6.91
CA ILE A 84 10.69 -11.14 7.57
C ILE A 84 9.61 -10.65 6.60
N GLY A 85 9.96 -10.35 5.35
CA GLY A 85 8.98 -9.93 4.34
C GLY A 85 7.89 -10.97 4.11
N LYS A 86 8.25 -12.24 4.07
CA LYS A 86 7.28 -13.33 3.95
C LYS A 86 6.38 -13.44 5.19
N ILE A 87 6.95 -13.25 6.38
CA ILE A 87 6.16 -13.24 7.63
C ILE A 87 5.15 -12.10 7.61
N MET A 88 5.56 -10.89 7.21
CA MET A 88 4.67 -9.74 7.12
C MET A 88 3.55 -9.97 6.10
N LEU A 89 3.89 -10.52 4.94
CA LEU A 89 2.92 -10.83 3.91
C LEU A 89 1.94 -11.93 4.37
N SER A 90 2.44 -12.95 5.04
CA SER A 90 1.62 -14.03 5.62
C SER A 90 0.68 -13.50 6.71
N PHE A 91 1.14 -12.58 7.52
CA PHE A 91 0.30 -11.91 8.52
C PHE A 91 -0.88 -11.21 7.85
N LEU A 92 -0.64 -10.44 6.79
CA LEU A 92 -1.71 -9.76 6.06
C LEU A 92 -2.65 -10.73 5.36
N ALA A 93 -2.14 -11.82 4.80
CA ALA A 93 -2.96 -12.87 4.21
C ALA A 93 -3.89 -13.50 5.26
N ASN A 94 -3.37 -13.79 6.45
CA ASN A 94 -4.17 -14.28 7.56
C ASN A 94 -5.24 -13.28 7.98
N LEU A 95 -4.88 -12.00 8.07
CA LEU A 95 -5.82 -10.93 8.38
C LEU A 95 -6.93 -10.81 7.34
N ALA A 96 -6.60 -10.96 6.06
CA ALA A 96 -7.57 -10.97 4.97
C ALA A 96 -8.58 -12.12 5.12
N VAL A 97 -8.09 -13.31 5.47
CA VAL A 97 -8.95 -14.48 5.74
C VAL A 97 -9.85 -14.24 6.94
N GLU A 98 -9.29 -13.76 8.05
CA GLU A 98 -10.04 -13.46 9.28
C GLU A 98 -11.14 -12.42 9.06
N ARG A 99 -10.88 -11.42 8.23
CA ARG A 99 -11.80 -10.34 7.89
C ARG A 99 -12.77 -10.71 6.76
N ASN A 100 -12.73 -11.95 6.29
CA ASN A 100 -13.58 -12.43 5.18
C ASN A 100 -13.40 -11.60 3.90
N CYS A 101 -12.19 -11.16 3.62
CA CYS A 101 -11.85 -10.50 2.38
C CYS A 101 -11.88 -11.48 1.20
N GLY A 102 -12.36 -11.03 0.04
CA GLY A 102 -12.43 -11.87 -1.15
C GLY A 102 -11.10 -12.00 -1.89
N ARG A 103 -10.17 -11.06 -1.67
CA ARG A 103 -8.86 -11.05 -2.32
C ARG A 103 -7.87 -10.24 -1.51
N PHE A 104 -6.58 -10.45 -1.80
CA PHE A 104 -5.46 -9.72 -1.24
C PHE A 104 -4.56 -9.27 -2.39
N GLU A 105 -4.36 -7.97 -2.56
CA GLU A 105 -3.71 -7.38 -3.71
C GLU A 105 -2.65 -6.35 -3.32
N TRP A 106 -1.69 -6.15 -4.20
CA TRP A 106 -0.65 -5.11 -4.11
C TRP A 106 -0.10 -4.82 -5.50
N SER A 107 0.63 -3.71 -5.63
CA SER A 107 1.35 -3.34 -6.85
C SER A 107 2.86 -3.52 -6.66
N CYS A 108 3.56 -3.75 -7.75
CA CYS A 108 5.02 -3.89 -7.76
C CYS A 108 5.57 -3.17 -8.98
N LEU A 109 6.67 -2.44 -8.81
CA LEU A 109 7.38 -1.82 -9.93
C LEU A 109 7.88 -2.89 -10.89
N ASP A 110 7.69 -2.68 -12.20
CA ASP A 110 7.99 -3.65 -13.24
C ASP A 110 9.48 -4.03 -13.30
N TRP A 111 10.38 -3.17 -12.82
CA TRP A 111 11.81 -3.44 -12.79
C TRP A 111 12.26 -4.27 -11.57
N ASN A 112 11.40 -4.47 -10.59
CA ASN A 112 11.75 -5.09 -9.30
C ASN A 112 11.71 -6.63 -9.39
N GLU A 113 12.65 -7.22 -10.13
CA GLU A 113 12.70 -8.67 -10.38
C GLU A 113 12.74 -9.54 -9.12
N PRO A 114 13.52 -9.22 -8.07
CA PRO A 114 13.51 -10.05 -6.86
C PRO A 114 12.13 -10.14 -6.21
N SER A 115 11.40 -9.02 -6.15
CA SER A 115 10.05 -8.98 -5.60
C SER A 115 9.06 -9.72 -6.48
N ILE A 116 9.15 -9.55 -7.80
CA ILE A 116 8.29 -10.27 -8.76
C ILE A 116 8.45 -11.79 -8.61
N LYS A 117 9.67 -12.29 -8.52
CA LYS A 117 9.95 -13.71 -8.31
C LYS A 117 9.35 -14.21 -7.01
N PHE A 118 9.52 -13.44 -5.93
CA PHE A 118 8.95 -13.76 -4.63
C PHE A 118 7.43 -13.84 -4.68
N TYR A 119 6.77 -12.87 -5.29
CA TYR A 119 5.31 -12.84 -5.39
C TYR A 119 4.76 -14.01 -6.22
N LYS A 120 5.39 -14.35 -7.33
CA LYS A 120 5.03 -15.53 -8.13
C LYS A 120 5.23 -16.82 -7.34
N HIS A 121 6.30 -16.89 -6.55
CA HIS A 121 6.58 -18.06 -5.71
C HIS A 121 5.49 -18.32 -4.67
N VAL A 122 4.91 -17.27 -4.08
CA VAL A 122 3.80 -17.41 -3.12
C VAL A 122 2.44 -17.62 -3.80
N GLY A 123 2.39 -17.67 -5.11
CA GLY A 123 1.18 -17.96 -5.88
C GLY A 123 0.39 -16.74 -6.34
N ALA A 124 0.96 -15.52 -6.22
CA ALA A 124 0.31 -14.32 -6.73
C ALA A 124 0.28 -14.31 -8.26
N ILE A 125 -0.81 -13.82 -8.81
CA ILE A 125 -1.04 -13.75 -10.26
C ILE A 125 -1.02 -12.28 -10.67
N PRO A 126 -0.12 -11.88 -11.61
CA PRO A 126 -0.12 -10.51 -12.13
C PRO A 126 -1.40 -10.23 -12.93
N MET A 127 -2.05 -9.12 -12.63
CA MET A 127 -3.30 -8.70 -13.30
C MET A 127 -2.99 -7.80 -14.50
N ASP A 128 -2.25 -8.33 -15.48
CA ASP A 128 -1.66 -7.57 -16.59
C ASP A 128 -2.67 -6.96 -17.57
N GLU A 129 -3.90 -7.46 -17.57
CA GLU A 129 -4.97 -6.93 -18.43
C GLU A 129 -5.58 -5.63 -17.91
N TRP A 130 -5.25 -5.24 -16.66
CA TRP A 130 -5.77 -4.05 -16.01
C TRP A 130 -4.72 -2.95 -15.98
N THR A 131 -5.13 -1.74 -16.32
CA THR A 131 -4.28 -0.56 -16.23
C THR A 131 -4.88 0.40 -15.21
N VAL A 132 -4.08 0.86 -14.27
CA VAL A 132 -4.49 1.87 -13.29
C VAL A 132 -4.46 3.24 -13.94
N TYR A 133 -5.56 3.99 -13.84
CA TYR A 133 -5.64 5.40 -14.25
C TYR A 133 -5.65 6.27 -13.02
N ARG A 134 -4.84 7.33 -13.03
CA ARG A 134 -4.65 8.24 -11.90
C ARG A 134 -4.95 9.67 -12.30
N LEU A 135 -5.76 10.35 -11.49
CA LEU A 135 -5.89 11.79 -11.54
C LEU A 135 -5.37 12.38 -10.25
N CYS A 136 -4.49 13.36 -10.35
CA CYS A 136 -3.96 14.13 -9.23
C CYS A 136 -3.76 15.58 -9.65
N ASP A 137 -3.48 16.45 -8.70
CA ASP A 137 -3.16 17.87 -8.90
C ASP A 137 -4.23 18.61 -9.75
N ASN A 138 -3.81 19.41 -10.73
CA ASN A 138 -4.71 20.22 -11.54
C ASN A 138 -5.74 19.42 -12.33
N PRO A 139 -5.42 18.31 -13.00
CA PRO A 139 -6.43 17.50 -13.66
C PRO A 139 -7.55 17.01 -12.74
N LEU A 140 -7.22 16.61 -11.51
CA LEU A 140 -8.20 16.22 -10.51
C LEU A 140 -9.09 17.40 -10.11
N ILE A 141 -8.49 18.54 -9.82
CA ILE A 141 -9.21 19.76 -9.44
C ILE A 141 -10.13 20.22 -10.57
N ASN A 142 -9.65 20.18 -11.81
CA ASN A 142 -10.42 20.61 -12.97
C ASN A 142 -11.64 19.71 -13.20
N LEU A 143 -11.47 18.40 -13.10
CA LEU A 143 -12.62 17.48 -13.24
C LEU A 143 -13.62 17.68 -12.09
N ALA A 144 -13.16 17.92 -10.87
CA ALA A 144 -14.04 18.20 -9.73
C ALA A 144 -14.90 19.44 -9.93
N LYS A 145 -14.35 20.49 -10.57
CA LYS A 145 -15.08 21.72 -10.85
C LYS A 145 -16.21 21.54 -11.87
N GLU A 146 -16.16 20.51 -12.69
CA GLU A 146 -17.20 20.23 -13.67
C GLU A 146 -18.50 19.69 -13.06
N PHE A 147 -18.47 19.23 -11.81
CA PHE A 147 -19.60 18.56 -11.17
C PHE A 147 -20.89 19.39 -11.22
N ASN A 148 -20.84 20.65 -10.75
CA ASN A 148 -22.01 21.52 -10.73
C ASN A 148 -22.47 21.92 -12.15
N SER A 149 -21.55 22.14 -13.06
CA SER A 149 -21.86 22.47 -14.44
C SER A 149 -22.56 21.32 -15.17
N SER A 150 -22.08 20.07 -14.92
CA SER A 150 -22.67 18.86 -15.51
C SER A 150 -24.11 18.64 -15.04
N LEU A 151 -24.40 18.87 -13.75
CA LEU A 151 -25.76 18.73 -13.21
C LEU A 151 -26.75 19.72 -13.84
N LYS A 152 -26.31 20.95 -14.20
CA LYS A 152 -27.15 21.93 -14.83
C LYS A 152 -27.53 21.59 -16.28
N GLN A 153 -26.83 20.65 -16.91
CA GLN A 153 -27.06 20.17 -18.26
C GLN A 153 -28.06 19.01 -18.34
N LEU A 154 -28.35 18.38 -17.19
CA LEU A 154 -29.30 17.28 -17.08
C LEU A 154 -30.74 17.78 -17.02
#